data_84e0170fccb3a7ca4c21fa01b8218982
#
_entry.id   84e0170fccb3a7ca4c21fa01b8218982
#
_cell.length_a   1.000
_cell.length_b   1.000
_cell.length_c   1.000
_cell.angle_alpha   90.00
_cell.angle_beta   90.00
_cell.angle_gamma   90.00
#
_symmetry.space_group_name_H-M   'P 1'
#
loop_
_entity.id
_entity.type
_entity.pdbx_description
1 polymer ?
#
loop_
_entity_poly.entity_id
_entity_poly.type
_entity_poly.pdbx_seq_one_letter_code
_entity_poly.pdbx_strand_id
1 'polypeptide(L)'
;AASSDYPLRDVYKRQGKTRAITHRIAYGVATGAYDPARVMALTFTTRAAGELLGRLRALGAEGVAARTFHSAALRQLHYFWPIVAGGTPPRVLEGKGPLLGQASAALKLSLDTAGLRDAAAEIEWRKVSRLSIEQYARAAHSRTLPSRLSVDAMVALQQAYERIKDERKQIDFEDVLLATAGMIENEPRVADQVRAQYRFFVVDEYQDVSPLQHDLLTLWLGGRRELCVVGDASQTIYS
;
A
#
# COMPACT_ATOMS: atom_id res chain seq x y z
N ALA A 1 26.10 33.18 11.04
CA ALA A 1 24.81 33.39 10.39
C ALA A 1 24.39 32.07 9.76
N ALA A 2 23.54 31.32 10.46
CA ALA A 2 22.96 30.09 9.92
C ALA A 2 21.81 30.47 8.99
N SER A 3 21.88 30.03 7.74
CA SER A 3 20.95 30.34 6.69
C SER A 3 19.58 29.70 7.00
N SER A 4 18.56 30.53 7.17
CA SER A 4 17.15 30.18 7.40
C SER A 4 16.40 29.71 6.14
N ASP A 5 17.11 29.35 5.07
CA ASP A 5 16.52 29.08 3.75
C ASP A 5 16.13 27.61 3.49
N TYR A 6 16.46 26.69 4.41
CA TYR A 6 16.22 25.26 4.19
C TYR A 6 14.75 24.80 4.17
N PRO A 7 13.85 25.31 5.02
CA PRO A 7 12.45 24.85 5.04
C PRO A 7 11.63 25.28 3.81
N LEU A 8 11.93 26.45 3.25
CA LEU A 8 11.17 27.02 2.13
C LEU A 8 11.47 26.34 0.80
N ARG A 9 12.72 25.86 0.58
CA ARG A 9 13.12 25.16 -0.65
C ARG A 9 12.42 23.80 -0.80
N ASP A 10 12.22 23.07 0.31
CA ASP A 10 11.53 21.77 0.28
C ASP A 10 10.02 21.92 0.05
N VAL A 11 9.40 22.94 0.62
CA VAL A 11 7.98 23.27 0.39
C VAL A 11 7.75 23.66 -1.07
N TYR A 12 8.64 24.41 -1.69
CA TYR A 12 8.53 24.81 -3.10
C TYR A 12 8.76 23.64 -4.07
N LYS A 13 9.71 22.73 -3.80
CA LYS A 13 9.95 21.55 -4.62
C LYS A 13 8.78 20.58 -4.59
N ARG A 14 8.13 20.36 -3.44
CA ARG A 14 6.96 19.49 -3.30
C ARG A 14 5.73 20.03 -4.05
N GLN A 15 5.52 21.34 -4.07
CA GLN A 15 4.37 21.95 -4.76
C GLN A 15 4.44 21.83 -6.28
N GLY A 16 5.62 21.77 -6.89
CA GLY A 16 5.78 21.65 -8.34
C GLY A 16 5.33 20.31 -8.89
N LYS A 17 5.68 19.19 -8.24
CA LYS A 17 5.36 17.83 -8.70
C LYS A 17 3.85 17.58 -8.72
N THR A 18 3.20 17.76 -7.60
CA THR A 18 1.74 17.57 -7.50
C THR A 18 0.96 18.53 -8.41
N ARG A 19 1.46 19.77 -8.61
CA ARG A 19 0.88 20.70 -9.57
C ARG A 19 1.00 20.20 -11.01
N ALA A 20 2.15 19.66 -11.39
CA ALA A 20 2.37 19.13 -12.73
C ALA A 20 1.39 17.98 -13.05
N ILE A 21 1.21 17.03 -12.13
CA ILE A 21 0.28 15.91 -12.35
C ILE A 21 -1.18 16.36 -12.38
N THR A 22 -1.60 17.32 -11.53
CA THR A 22 -2.97 17.86 -11.59
C THR A 22 -3.26 18.54 -12.91
N HIS A 23 -2.37 19.38 -13.40
CA HIS A 23 -2.54 20.02 -14.70
C HIS A 23 -2.49 19.02 -15.86
N ARG A 24 -1.64 17.99 -15.80
CA ARG A 24 -1.61 16.92 -16.80
C ARG A 24 -2.94 16.17 -16.87
N ILE A 25 -3.50 15.78 -15.72
CA ILE A 25 -4.80 15.11 -15.66
C ILE A 25 -5.90 16.04 -16.21
N ALA A 26 -5.95 17.28 -15.73
CA ALA A 26 -6.96 18.24 -16.16
C ALA A 26 -6.88 18.53 -17.65
N TYR A 27 -5.68 18.68 -18.21
CA TYR A 27 -5.47 18.84 -19.65
C TYR A 27 -5.95 17.61 -20.43
N GLY A 28 -5.59 16.39 -19.97
CA GLY A 28 -6.04 15.15 -20.60
C GLY A 28 -7.57 15.00 -20.62
N VAL A 29 -8.23 15.41 -19.54
CA VAL A 29 -9.71 15.43 -19.46
C VAL A 29 -10.29 16.49 -20.37
N ALA A 30 -9.78 17.72 -20.35
CA ALA A 30 -10.26 18.84 -21.17
C ALA A 30 -10.11 18.58 -22.67
N THR A 31 -9.08 17.87 -23.08
CA THR A 31 -8.84 17.51 -24.50
C THR A 31 -9.54 16.21 -24.93
N GLY A 32 -10.23 15.52 -24.02
CA GLY A 32 -10.85 14.22 -24.29
C GLY A 32 -9.88 13.05 -24.41
N ALA A 33 -8.58 13.28 -24.16
CA ALA A 33 -7.56 12.21 -24.16
C ALA A 33 -7.75 11.24 -22.98
N TYR A 34 -8.30 11.74 -21.85
CA TYR A 34 -8.62 10.95 -20.67
C TYR A 34 -10.15 11.00 -20.41
N ASP A 35 -10.74 9.81 -20.30
CA ASP A 35 -12.04 9.68 -19.65
C ASP A 35 -11.86 9.83 -18.14
N PRO A 36 -12.39 10.85 -17.47
CA PRO A 36 -12.16 11.12 -16.06
C PRO A 36 -12.58 9.95 -15.16
N ALA A 37 -13.64 9.23 -15.49
CA ALA A 37 -14.11 8.07 -14.74
C ALA A 37 -13.11 6.89 -14.78
N ARG A 38 -12.19 6.90 -15.74
CA ARG A 38 -11.19 5.85 -15.93
C ARG A 38 -9.78 6.28 -15.49
N VAL A 39 -9.65 7.43 -14.82
CA VAL A 39 -8.38 7.90 -14.24
C VAL A 39 -8.34 7.56 -12.75
N MET A 40 -7.25 6.91 -12.33
CA MET A 40 -6.90 6.67 -10.94
C MET A 40 -5.61 7.43 -10.58
N ALA A 41 -5.74 8.43 -9.72
CA ALA A 41 -4.60 9.12 -9.13
C ALA A 41 -4.28 8.52 -7.75
N LEU A 42 -3.06 8.03 -7.57
CA LEU A 42 -2.59 7.36 -6.37
C LEU A 42 -1.62 8.23 -5.59
N THR A 43 -1.76 8.24 -4.29
CA THR A 43 -0.93 8.99 -3.33
C THR A 43 -0.77 8.20 -2.03
N PHE A 44 0.08 8.68 -1.11
CA PHE A 44 0.39 7.95 0.12
C PHE A 44 -0.59 8.20 1.26
N THR A 45 -1.20 9.38 1.32
CA THR A 45 -2.06 9.74 2.46
C THR A 45 -3.46 10.11 1.99
N THR A 46 -4.44 9.81 2.82
CA THR A 46 -5.85 10.20 2.57
C THR A 46 -6.00 11.72 2.44
N ARG A 47 -5.20 12.47 3.21
CA ARG A 47 -5.16 13.93 3.11
C ARG A 47 -4.68 14.39 1.73
N ALA A 48 -3.55 13.84 1.24
CA ALA A 48 -3.03 14.16 -0.09
C ALA A 48 -4.01 13.79 -1.20
N ALA A 49 -4.70 12.64 -1.07
CA ALA A 49 -5.76 12.26 -2.00
C ALA A 49 -6.91 13.27 -2.03
N GLY A 50 -7.34 13.75 -0.86
CA GLY A 50 -8.37 14.80 -0.75
C GLY A 50 -7.94 16.14 -1.36
N GLU A 51 -6.70 16.57 -1.08
CA GLU A 51 -6.12 17.79 -1.66
C GLU A 51 -6.00 17.69 -3.19
N LEU A 52 -5.53 16.54 -3.70
CA LEU A 52 -5.43 16.27 -5.13
C LEU A 52 -6.81 16.33 -5.80
N LEU A 53 -7.81 15.69 -5.21
CA LEU A 53 -9.19 15.70 -5.69
C LEU A 53 -9.78 17.11 -5.73
N GLY A 54 -9.56 17.92 -4.68
CA GLY A 54 -10.00 19.33 -4.64
C GLY A 54 -9.39 20.17 -5.76
N ARG A 55 -8.08 20.00 -6.02
CA ARG A 55 -7.39 20.69 -7.13
C ARG A 55 -7.89 20.24 -8.51
N LEU A 56 -8.16 18.96 -8.70
CA LEU A 56 -8.69 18.42 -9.95
C LEU A 56 -10.09 18.98 -10.25
N ARG A 57 -10.95 19.06 -9.23
CA ARG A 57 -12.27 19.68 -9.36
C ARG A 57 -12.18 21.17 -9.73
N ALA A 58 -11.28 21.92 -9.07
CA ALA A 58 -11.06 23.33 -9.38
C ALA A 58 -10.54 23.56 -10.82
N LEU A 59 -9.95 22.55 -11.44
CA LEU A 59 -9.48 22.57 -12.83
C LEU A 59 -10.48 21.96 -13.82
N GLY A 60 -11.71 21.64 -13.37
CA GLY A 60 -12.75 21.05 -14.22
C GLY A 60 -12.58 19.56 -14.53
N ALA A 61 -11.67 18.86 -13.86
CA ALA A 61 -11.48 17.42 -14.01
C ALA A 61 -12.33 16.65 -12.99
N GLU A 62 -13.63 16.77 -13.07
CA GLU A 62 -14.58 16.04 -12.25
C GLU A 62 -14.65 14.56 -12.68
N GLY A 63 -14.94 13.66 -11.72
CA GLY A 63 -15.05 12.22 -12.00
C GLY A 63 -13.76 11.42 -11.82
N VAL A 64 -12.59 12.08 -11.74
CA VAL A 64 -11.31 11.44 -11.48
C VAL A 64 -11.30 10.83 -10.07
N ALA A 65 -10.85 9.58 -9.94
CA ALA A 65 -10.62 8.95 -8.65
C ALA A 65 -9.23 9.33 -8.11
N ALA A 66 -9.17 9.90 -6.89
CA ALA A 66 -7.91 10.09 -6.16
C ALA A 66 -7.96 9.30 -4.86
N ARG A 67 -6.98 8.42 -4.63
CA ARG A 67 -6.97 7.44 -3.52
C ARG A 67 -5.56 7.13 -3.05
N THR A 68 -5.45 6.55 -1.85
CA THR A 68 -4.25 5.81 -1.47
C THR A 68 -4.29 4.41 -2.06
N PHE A 69 -3.13 3.75 -2.20
CA PHE A 69 -3.06 2.34 -2.63
C PHE A 69 -3.98 1.46 -1.79
N HIS A 70 -3.91 1.58 -0.47
CA HIS A 70 -4.73 0.80 0.46
C HIS A 70 -6.22 1.09 0.32
N SER A 71 -6.63 2.35 0.16
CA SER A 71 -8.06 2.67 0.00
C SER A 71 -8.62 2.19 -1.34
N ALA A 72 -7.80 2.18 -2.39
CA ALA A 72 -8.17 1.61 -3.68
C ALA A 72 -8.31 0.08 -3.59
N ALA A 73 -7.31 -0.59 -2.99
CA ALA A 73 -7.30 -2.03 -2.78
C ALA A 73 -8.45 -2.49 -1.88
N LEU A 74 -8.68 -1.83 -0.75
CA LEU A 74 -9.75 -2.17 0.18
C LEU A 74 -11.13 -2.10 -0.48
N ARG A 75 -11.36 -1.08 -1.33
CA ARG A 75 -12.61 -0.97 -2.09
C ARG A 75 -12.79 -2.15 -3.05
N GLN A 76 -11.73 -2.56 -3.75
CA GLN A 76 -11.76 -3.71 -4.64
C GLN A 76 -11.94 -5.00 -3.86
N LEU A 77 -11.22 -5.18 -2.74
CA LEU A 77 -11.36 -6.31 -1.84
C LEU A 77 -12.82 -6.49 -1.40
N HIS A 78 -13.45 -5.44 -0.90
CA HIS A 78 -14.85 -5.51 -0.46
C HIS A 78 -15.82 -5.83 -1.60
N TYR A 79 -15.55 -5.33 -2.80
CA TYR A 79 -16.42 -5.58 -3.95
C TYR A 79 -16.30 -7.01 -4.47
N PHE A 80 -15.06 -7.51 -4.60
CA PHE A 80 -14.81 -8.81 -5.23
C PHE A 80 -14.83 -9.98 -4.23
N TRP A 81 -14.61 -9.75 -2.96
CA TRP A 81 -14.55 -10.82 -1.95
C TRP A 81 -15.79 -11.74 -1.96
N PRO A 82 -17.02 -11.22 -1.95
CA PRO A 82 -18.22 -12.07 -1.99
C PRO A 82 -18.30 -12.92 -3.27
N ILE A 83 -17.72 -12.43 -4.35
CA ILE A 83 -17.75 -13.09 -5.67
C ILE A 83 -16.69 -14.22 -5.73
N VAL A 84 -15.49 -13.97 -5.19
CA VAL A 84 -14.34 -14.88 -5.30
C VAL A 84 -14.28 -15.88 -4.15
N ALA A 85 -14.41 -15.40 -2.92
CA ALA A 85 -14.25 -16.22 -1.70
C ALA A 85 -15.59 -16.59 -1.05
N GLY A 86 -16.66 -15.89 -1.41
CA GLY A 86 -17.96 -16.03 -0.77
C GLY A 86 -18.02 -15.37 0.61
N GLY A 87 -19.23 -15.10 1.08
CA GLY A 87 -19.45 -14.54 2.43
C GLY A 87 -18.96 -13.10 2.61
N THR A 88 -18.72 -12.72 3.85
CA THR A 88 -18.36 -11.36 4.25
C THR A 88 -16.84 -11.16 4.15
N PRO A 89 -16.34 -10.03 3.65
CA PRO A 89 -14.93 -9.70 3.67
C PRO A 89 -14.36 -9.73 5.10
N PRO A 90 -13.09 -10.13 5.29
CA PRO A 90 -12.46 -10.13 6.60
C PRO A 90 -12.35 -8.71 7.15
N ARG A 91 -12.41 -8.59 8.47
CA ARG A 91 -12.28 -7.31 9.17
C ARG A 91 -10.82 -6.86 9.19
N VAL A 92 -10.57 -5.62 8.81
CA VAL A 92 -9.22 -5.03 8.90
C VAL A 92 -8.93 -4.67 10.36
N LEU A 93 -7.74 -5.08 10.82
CA LEU A 93 -7.22 -4.76 12.17
C LEU A 93 -6.89 -3.27 12.28
N GLU A 94 -7.21 -2.66 13.40
CA GLU A 94 -6.78 -1.30 13.74
C GLU A 94 -5.28 -1.24 14.07
N GLY A 95 -4.70 -2.36 14.52
CA GLY A 95 -3.28 -2.48 14.81
C GLY A 95 -2.88 -3.90 15.15
N LYS A 96 -1.61 -4.23 14.91
CA LYS A 96 -1.06 -5.59 15.11
C LYS A 96 -0.81 -5.93 16.60
N GLY A 97 -0.58 -4.91 17.44
CA GLY A 97 -0.11 -5.06 18.82
C GLY A 97 -0.89 -6.06 19.67
N PRO A 98 -2.23 -5.95 19.77
CA PRO A 98 -3.03 -6.85 20.62
C PRO A 98 -2.90 -8.33 20.21
N LEU A 99 -2.90 -8.64 18.93
CA LEU A 99 -2.76 -10.01 18.43
C LEU A 99 -1.32 -10.53 18.59
N LEU A 100 -0.34 -9.68 18.38
CA LEU A 100 1.07 -10.02 18.63
C LEU A 100 1.33 -10.29 20.09
N GLY A 101 0.73 -9.53 21.01
CA GLY A 101 0.79 -9.79 22.44
C GLY A 101 0.23 -11.17 22.79
N GLN A 102 -0.91 -11.56 22.21
CA GLN A 102 -1.50 -12.89 22.40
C GLN A 102 -0.61 -14.00 21.82
N ALA A 103 -0.09 -13.82 20.60
CA ALA A 103 0.82 -14.77 19.96
C ALA A 103 2.11 -14.95 20.78
N SER A 104 2.69 -13.86 21.26
CA SER A 104 3.88 -13.85 22.13
C SER A 104 3.63 -14.61 23.45
N ALA A 105 2.51 -14.34 24.12
CA ALA A 105 2.14 -15.01 25.35
C ALA A 105 1.92 -16.52 25.14
N ALA A 106 1.26 -16.91 24.06
CA ALA A 106 1.05 -18.33 23.73
C ALA A 106 2.38 -19.09 23.50
N LEU A 107 3.39 -18.40 22.99
CA LEU A 107 4.73 -18.94 22.74
C LEU A 107 5.68 -18.76 23.95
N LYS A 108 5.20 -18.18 25.05
CA LYS A 108 5.99 -17.82 26.23
C LYS A 108 7.19 -16.92 25.90
N LEU A 109 7.06 -16.05 24.92
CA LEU A 109 8.06 -15.04 24.57
C LEU A 109 7.84 -13.80 25.44
N SER A 110 8.91 -13.32 26.08
CA SER A 110 8.86 -12.09 26.90
C SER A 110 9.16 -10.89 26.02
N LEU A 111 8.13 -10.35 25.34
CA LEU A 111 8.23 -9.13 24.57
C LEU A 111 7.55 -7.98 25.31
N ASP A 112 8.28 -6.90 25.50
CA ASP A 112 7.71 -5.62 25.96
C ASP A 112 7.04 -4.87 24.81
N THR A 113 6.50 -3.71 25.08
CA THR A 113 5.82 -2.88 24.06
C THR A 113 6.73 -2.51 22.90
N ALA A 114 8.03 -2.28 23.17
CA ALA A 114 9.01 -1.97 22.12
C ALA A 114 9.27 -3.21 21.25
N GLY A 115 9.48 -4.37 21.88
CA GLY A 115 9.69 -5.65 21.17
C GLY A 115 8.47 -6.05 20.32
N LEU A 116 7.25 -5.80 20.79
CA LEU A 116 6.03 -6.05 20.01
C LEU A 116 5.92 -5.12 18.81
N ARG A 117 6.30 -3.84 18.97
CA ARG A 117 6.33 -2.87 17.87
C ARG A 117 7.37 -3.27 16.81
N ASP A 118 8.56 -3.66 17.24
CA ASP A 118 9.63 -4.08 16.34
C ASP A 118 9.27 -5.40 15.63
N ALA A 119 8.59 -6.32 16.32
CA ALA A 119 8.05 -7.53 15.70
C ALA A 119 6.96 -7.21 14.66
N ALA A 120 6.11 -6.21 14.91
CA ALA A 120 5.15 -5.73 13.94
C ALA A 120 5.83 -5.17 12.68
N ALA A 121 6.93 -4.43 12.84
CA ALA A 121 7.72 -3.90 11.73
C ALA A 121 8.38 -5.02 10.89
N GLU A 122 8.86 -6.10 11.53
CA GLU A 122 9.39 -7.28 10.82
C GLU A 122 8.30 -8.01 10.01
N ILE A 123 7.09 -8.13 10.54
CA ILE A 123 5.94 -8.68 9.80
C ILE A 123 5.59 -7.80 8.59
N GLU A 124 5.55 -6.49 8.81
CA GLU A 124 5.31 -5.51 7.74
C GLU A 124 6.37 -5.63 6.66
N TRP A 125 7.66 -5.63 7.04
CA TRP A 125 8.77 -5.78 6.10
C TRP A 125 8.64 -7.07 5.28
N ARG A 126 8.36 -8.22 5.90
CA ARG A 126 8.13 -9.49 5.21
C ARG A 126 7.04 -9.38 4.15
N LYS A 127 5.88 -8.84 4.55
CA LYS A 127 4.69 -8.74 3.68
C LYS A 127 4.90 -7.75 2.53
N VAL A 128 5.46 -6.58 2.83
CA VAL A 128 5.76 -5.54 1.84
C VAL A 128 6.81 -6.03 0.82
N SER A 129 7.75 -6.86 1.26
CA SER A 129 8.74 -7.52 0.41
C SER A 129 8.21 -8.77 -0.29
N ARG A 130 6.93 -9.14 -0.10
CA ARG A 130 6.27 -10.33 -0.66
C ARG A 130 7.01 -11.64 -0.33
N LEU A 131 7.64 -11.72 0.83
CA LEU A 131 8.31 -12.93 1.26
C LEU A 131 7.33 -13.91 1.93
N SER A 132 7.41 -15.18 1.55
CA SER A 132 6.82 -16.26 2.35
C SER A 132 7.51 -16.35 3.71
N ILE A 133 6.92 -17.08 4.67
CA ILE A 133 7.56 -17.29 5.98
C ILE A 133 8.90 -18.03 5.83
N GLU A 134 9.01 -18.97 4.88
CA GLU A 134 10.25 -19.71 4.61
C GLU A 134 11.31 -18.81 3.95
N GLN A 135 10.90 -17.93 3.04
CA GLN A 135 11.79 -16.93 2.44
C GLN A 135 12.26 -15.92 3.49
N TYR A 136 11.35 -15.48 4.37
CA TYR A 136 11.68 -14.62 5.49
C TYR A 136 12.71 -15.29 6.42
N ALA A 137 12.52 -16.56 6.78
CA ALA A 137 13.46 -17.29 7.63
C ALA A 137 14.88 -17.25 7.10
N ARG A 138 15.05 -17.44 5.78
CA ARG A 138 16.36 -17.33 5.12
C ARG A 138 16.94 -15.90 5.17
N ALA A 139 16.12 -14.90 4.87
CA ALA A 139 16.54 -13.51 4.85
C ALA A 139 16.82 -12.96 6.27
N ALA A 140 16.14 -13.46 7.28
CA ALA A 140 16.24 -13.01 8.67
C ALA A 140 17.63 -13.27 9.30
N HIS A 141 18.42 -14.23 8.78
CA HIS A 141 19.76 -14.47 9.28
C HIS A 141 20.74 -13.29 9.12
N SER A 142 20.49 -12.39 8.18
CA SER A 142 21.29 -11.18 7.96
C SER A 142 20.71 -9.93 8.63
N ARG A 143 19.65 -10.06 9.42
CA ARG A 143 18.93 -8.94 10.04
C ARG A 143 19.09 -8.91 11.54
N THR A 144 18.97 -7.73 12.13
CA THR A 144 18.87 -7.56 13.58
C THR A 144 17.41 -7.75 13.99
N LEU A 145 17.13 -8.87 14.67
CA LEU A 145 15.77 -9.21 15.08
C LEU A 145 15.37 -8.53 16.40
N PRO A 146 14.04 -8.28 16.59
CA PRO A 146 13.48 -7.67 17.79
C PRO A 146 13.89 -8.41 19.07
N SER A 147 14.20 -7.67 20.14
CA SER A 147 14.47 -8.24 21.48
C SER A 147 15.47 -9.41 21.47
N ARG A 148 16.35 -9.48 20.48
CA ARG A 148 17.31 -10.58 20.27
C ARG A 148 16.64 -11.95 20.10
N LEU A 149 15.43 -11.99 19.57
CA LEU A 149 14.77 -13.24 19.22
C LEU A 149 15.63 -14.02 18.20
N SER A 150 15.61 -15.35 18.33
CA SER A 150 16.13 -16.20 17.26
C SER A 150 15.23 -16.13 16.02
N VAL A 151 15.77 -16.51 14.87
CA VAL A 151 14.98 -16.61 13.62
C VAL A 151 13.79 -17.54 13.83
N ASP A 152 14.00 -18.70 14.47
CA ASP A 152 12.92 -19.67 14.73
C ASP A 152 11.83 -19.09 15.63
N ALA A 153 12.20 -18.35 16.69
CA ALA A 153 11.23 -17.70 17.55
C ALA A 153 10.42 -16.62 16.81
N MET A 154 11.07 -15.84 15.94
CA MET A 154 10.38 -14.83 15.13
C MET A 154 9.48 -15.46 14.06
N VAL A 155 9.89 -16.57 13.45
CA VAL A 155 9.07 -17.36 12.53
C VAL A 155 7.84 -17.92 13.25
N ALA A 156 8.04 -18.56 14.43
CA ALA A 156 6.94 -19.08 15.23
C ALA A 156 5.94 -17.98 15.64
N LEU A 157 6.46 -16.80 16.02
CA LEU A 157 5.62 -15.63 16.35
C LEU A 157 4.77 -15.19 15.17
N GLN A 158 5.35 -15.09 13.98
CA GLN A 158 4.62 -14.74 12.76
C GLN A 158 3.55 -15.78 12.44
N GLN A 159 3.90 -17.07 12.49
CA GLN A 159 2.93 -18.16 12.25
C GLN A 159 1.76 -18.13 13.24
N ALA A 160 2.05 -17.91 14.52
CA ALA A 160 1.00 -17.78 15.55
C ALA A 160 0.11 -16.56 15.32
N TYR A 161 0.71 -15.42 14.94
CA TYR A 161 0.00 -14.20 14.59
C TYR A 161 -0.95 -14.41 13.40
N GLU A 162 -0.47 -15.00 12.29
CA GLU A 162 -1.30 -15.28 11.10
C GLU A 162 -2.45 -16.23 11.46
N ARG A 163 -2.18 -17.31 12.22
CA ARG A 163 -3.22 -18.24 12.64
C ARG A 163 -4.33 -17.56 13.48
N ILE A 164 -3.98 -16.68 14.44
CA ILE A 164 -4.97 -15.95 15.24
C ILE A 164 -5.82 -15.04 14.36
N LYS A 165 -5.24 -14.41 13.35
CA LYS A 165 -6.00 -13.60 12.38
C LYS A 165 -6.99 -14.45 11.60
N ASP A 166 -6.55 -15.59 11.08
CA ASP A 166 -7.37 -16.49 10.29
C ASP A 166 -8.57 -17.02 11.12
N GLU A 167 -8.32 -17.47 12.35
CA GLU A 167 -9.35 -17.92 13.28
C GLU A 167 -10.43 -16.85 13.56
N ARG A 168 -10.02 -15.57 13.54
CA ARG A 168 -10.91 -14.42 13.80
C ARG A 168 -11.47 -13.79 12.53
N LYS A 169 -11.13 -14.31 11.35
CA LYS A 169 -11.47 -13.71 10.05
C LYS A 169 -11.04 -12.25 9.99
N GLN A 170 -9.81 -11.97 10.39
CA GLN A 170 -9.20 -10.66 10.41
C GLN A 170 -8.00 -10.61 9.48
N ILE A 171 -7.73 -9.43 8.93
CA ILE A 171 -6.56 -9.15 8.11
C ILE A 171 -5.88 -7.89 8.62
N ASP A 172 -4.58 -7.79 8.47
CA ASP A 172 -3.88 -6.54 8.74
C ASP A 172 -3.80 -5.65 7.49
N PHE A 173 -3.15 -4.51 7.65
CA PHE A 173 -3.14 -3.48 6.63
C PHE A 173 -2.43 -3.95 5.33
N GLU A 174 -1.34 -4.70 5.46
CA GLU A 174 -0.60 -5.25 4.31
C GLU A 174 -1.40 -6.36 3.61
N ASP A 175 -2.18 -7.14 4.36
CA ASP A 175 -3.02 -8.20 3.78
C ASP A 175 -4.08 -7.64 2.83
N VAL A 176 -4.52 -6.40 3.02
CA VAL A 176 -5.46 -5.74 2.10
C VAL A 176 -4.85 -5.69 0.69
N LEU A 177 -3.58 -5.32 0.58
CA LEU A 177 -2.87 -5.28 -0.70
C LEU A 177 -2.59 -6.68 -1.23
N LEU A 178 -2.12 -7.60 -0.36
CA LEU A 178 -1.82 -8.99 -0.74
C LEU A 178 -3.06 -9.72 -1.24
N ALA A 179 -4.18 -9.64 -0.52
CA ALA A 179 -5.42 -10.28 -0.92
C ALA A 179 -5.98 -9.69 -2.22
N THR A 180 -5.90 -8.36 -2.39
CA THR A 180 -6.32 -7.72 -3.64
C THR A 180 -5.45 -8.16 -4.82
N ALA A 181 -4.12 -8.20 -4.63
CA ALA A 181 -3.20 -8.70 -5.65
C ALA A 181 -3.52 -10.17 -6.00
N GLY A 182 -3.68 -11.02 -4.98
CA GLY A 182 -4.02 -12.43 -5.18
C GLY A 182 -5.33 -12.66 -5.93
N MET A 183 -6.37 -11.86 -5.66
CA MET A 183 -7.62 -11.93 -6.43
C MET A 183 -7.42 -11.55 -7.90
N ILE A 184 -6.64 -10.51 -8.19
CA ILE A 184 -6.37 -10.08 -9.56
C ILE A 184 -5.49 -11.11 -10.30
N GLU A 185 -4.51 -11.70 -9.61
CA GLU A 185 -3.60 -12.70 -10.18
C GLU A 185 -4.31 -14.02 -10.53
N ASN A 186 -5.22 -14.48 -9.67
CA ASN A 186 -5.81 -15.82 -9.77
C ASN A 186 -7.21 -15.84 -10.42
N GLU A 187 -7.87 -14.68 -10.52
CA GLU A 187 -9.22 -14.58 -11.05
C GLU A 187 -9.27 -13.66 -12.29
N PRO A 188 -9.20 -14.22 -13.51
CA PRO A 188 -9.17 -13.42 -14.75
C PRO A 188 -10.35 -12.44 -14.87
N ARG A 189 -11.54 -12.83 -14.40
CA ARG A 189 -12.73 -11.95 -14.42
C ARG A 189 -12.56 -10.72 -13.53
N VAL A 190 -11.90 -10.86 -12.37
CA VAL A 190 -11.56 -9.75 -11.49
C VAL A 190 -10.57 -8.82 -12.18
N ALA A 191 -9.51 -9.39 -12.76
CA ALA A 191 -8.51 -8.64 -13.50
C ALA A 191 -9.14 -7.80 -14.63
N ASP A 192 -10.01 -8.41 -15.44
CA ASP A 192 -10.68 -7.75 -16.56
C ASP A 192 -11.59 -6.61 -16.07
N GLN A 193 -12.38 -6.82 -15.01
CA GLN A 193 -13.25 -5.78 -14.47
C GLN A 193 -12.45 -4.60 -13.89
N VAL A 194 -11.38 -4.85 -13.14
CA VAL A 194 -10.50 -3.81 -12.59
C VAL A 194 -9.87 -3.01 -13.72
N ARG A 195 -9.37 -3.67 -14.76
CA ARG A 195 -8.75 -3.04 -15.92
C ARG A 195 -9.75 -2.31 -16.81
N ALA A 196 -11.00 -2.77 -16.87
CA ALA A 196 -12.08 -2.05 -17.54
C ALA A 196 -12.45 -0.76 -16.80
N GLN A 197 -12.42 -0.77 -15.46
CA GLN A 197 -12.77 0.39 -14.64
C GLN A 197 -11.71 1.50 -14.73
N TYR A 198 -10.42 1.16 -14.63
CA TYR A 198 -9.33 2.15 -14.63
C TYR A 198 -8.34 1.87 -15.77
N ARG A 199 -8.11 2.91 -16.54
CA ARG A 199 -7.19 2.85 -17.69
C ARG A 199 -5.92 3.68 -17.46
N PHE A 200 -6.07 4.88 -16.89
CA PHE A 200 -4.99 5.83 -16.72
C PHE A 200 -4.59 5.91 -15.25
N PHE A 201 -3.32 5.63 -14.96
CA PHE A 201 -2.79 5.72 -13.61
C PHE A 201 -1.82 6.87 -13.48
N VAL A 202 -1.96 7.64 -12.40
CA VAL A 202 -1.03 8.70 -12.04
C VAL A 202 -0.60 8.46 -10.60
N VAL A 203 0.69 8.36 -10.35
CA VAL A 203 1.23 8.08 -9.01
C VAL A 203 2.12 9.24 -8.57
N ASP A 204 1.74 9.87 -7.46
CA ASP A 204 2.54 10.90 -6.80
C ASP A 204 3.48 10.28 -5.77
N GLU A 205 4.65 10.91 -5.54
CA GLU A 205 5.69 10.46 -4.60
C GLU A 205 6.12 9.00 -4.85
N TYR A 206 6.36 8.65 -6.12
CA TYR A 206 6.64 7.26 -6.53
C TYR A 206 7.88 6.66 -5.86
N GLN A 207 8.82 7.47 -5.37
CA GLN A 207 9.98 7.00 -4.61
C GLN A 207 9.62 6.28 -3.31
N ASP A 208 8.40 6.52 -2.77
CA ASP A 208 7.91 5.92 -1.53
C ASP A 208 7.06 4.65 -1.77
N VAL A 209 6.88 4.25 -3.05
CA VAL A 209 6.11 3.06 -3.42
C VAL A 209 6.87 1.80 -3.02
N SER A 210 6.25 0.98 -2.17
CA SER A 210 6.81 -0.29 -1.75
C SER A 210 6.75 -1.34 -2.86
N PRO A 211 7.56 -2.43 -2.79
CA PRO A 211 7.49 -3.53 -3.75
C PRO A 211 6.07 -4.08 -3.93
N LEU A 212 5.35 -4.31 -2.83
CA LEU A 212 3.97 -4.80 -2.87
C LEU A 212 3.00 -3.84 -3.57
N GLN A 213 3.15 -2.52 -3.35
CA GLN A 213 2.36 -1.51 -4.04
C GLN A 213 2.70 -1.41 -5.53
N HIS A 214 3.99 -1.54 -5.87
CA HIS A 214 4.44 -1.59 -7.26
C HIS A 214 3.85 -2.78 -8.01
N ASP A 215 3.87 -3.97 -7.40
CA ASP A 215 3.29 -5.17 -7.98
C ASP A 215 1.78 -5.03 -8.19
N LEU A 216 1.06 -4.48 -7.20
CA LEU A 216 -0.36 -4.21 -7.33
C LEU A 216 -0.66 -3.21 -8.46
N LEU A 217 0.14 -2.15 -8.60
CA LEU A 217 0.04 -1.21 -9.71
C LEU A 217 0.26 -1.90 -11.07
N THR A 218 1.23 -2.80 -11.14
CA THR A 218 1.52 -3.61 -12.33
C THR A 218 0.34 -4.52 -12.71
N LEU A 219 -0.30 -5.14 -11.71
CA LEU A 219 -1.51 -5.95 -11.90
C LEU A 219 -2.70 -5.11 -12.40
N TRP A 220 -2.89 -3.91 -11.85
CA TRP A 220 -3.91 -2.97 -12.31
C TRP A 220 -3.66 -2.52 -13.76
N LEU A 221 -2.42 -2.28 -14.13
CA LEU A 221 -2.03 -1.91 -15.50
C LEU A 221 -2.24 -3.07 -16.48
N GLY A 222 -1.91 -4.30 -16.09
CA GLY A 222 -2.09 -5.49 -16.92
C GLY A 222 -1.37 -5.41 -18.28
N GLY A 223 -0.13 -4.92 -18.29
CA GLY A 223 0.70 -4.76 -19.50
C GLY A 223 0.44 -3.48 -20.31
N ARG A 224 -0.51 -2.65 -19.92
CA ARG A 224 -0.77 -1.34 -20.52
C ARG A 224 0.31 -0.33 -20.10
N ARG A 225 0.42 0.77 -20.86
CA ARG A 225 1.47 1.79 -20.66
C ARG A 225 0.94 3.15 -20.20
N GLU A 226 -0.35 3.25 -19.92
CA GLU A 226 -1.00 4.51 -19.51
C GLU A 226 -0.73 4.81 -18.03
N LEU A 227 0.55 5.03 -17.72
CA LEU A 227 1.08 5.34 -16.41
C LEU A 227 1.87 6.65 -16.44
N CYS A 228 1.63 7.52 -15.47
CA CYS A 228 2.45 8.68 -15.18
C CYS A 228 2.91 8.60 -13.72
N VAL A 229 4.20 8.57 -13.49
CA VAL A 229 4.78 8.57 -12.15
C VAL A 229 5.54 9.87 -11.92
N VAL A 230 5.45 10.40 -10.71
CA VAL A 230 6.22 11.56 -10.28
C VAL A 230 6.83 11.25 -8.92
N GLY A 231 8.12 11.45 -8.82
CA GLY A 231 8.90 11.17 -7.63
C GLY A 231 10.20 11.95 -7.60
N ASP A 232 10.94 11.82 -6.52
CA ASP A 232 12.28 12.37 -6.36
C ASP A 232 13.20 11.26 -5.86
N ALA A 233 14.04 10.72 -6.76
CA ALA A 233 14.96 9.64 -6.44
C ALA A 233 15.97 9.98 -5.33
N SER A 234 16.17 11.28 -5.03
CA SER A 234 17.02 11.73 -3.92
C SER A 234 16.35 11.64 -2.53
N GLN A 235 15.06 11.32 -2.46
CA GLN A 235 14.26 11.24 -1.23
C GLN A 235 13.76 9.82 -0.93
N THR A 236 14.42 8.79 -1.44
CA THR A 236 14.00 7.38 -1.25
C THR A 236 14.04 6.99 0.23
N ILE A 237 12.91 6.52 0.78
CA ILE A 237 12.80 6.04 2.15
C ILE A 237 13.17 4.55 2.25
N TYR A 238 13.10 3.82 1.15
CA TYR A 238 13.33 2.37 1.05
C TYR A 238 14.62 2.04 0.25
N SER A 239 15.74 2.63 0.63
CA SER A 239 17.06 2.25 0.07
C SER A 239 17.82 1.33 1.03
#